data_54dadc113e66520782d64534f98f7260
#
_entry.id   54dadc113e66520782d64534f98f7260
#
_cell.length_a   1.000
_cell.length_b   1.000
_cell.length_c   1.000
_cell.angle_alpha   90.00
_cell.angle_beta   90.00
_cell.angle_gamma   90.00
#
_symmetry.space_group_name_H-M   'P 1'
#
loop_
_entity.id
_entity.type
_entity.pdbx_description
1 polymer ?
#
loop_
_entity_poly.entity_id
_entity_poly.type
_entity_poly.pdbx_seq_one_letter_code
_entity_poly.pdbx_strand_id
1 'polypeptide(L)'
;EWNYVGFAVAGIGAVSVPVYPTMGNNDTAYILDDSKTKIVFVESEELYQKIDSIKRQTPSVQYVFTFKEVQAAAHWKLVLEEGKSNPQEEKLRAYKANVKPDDLLTLIYTSGTTGAPKGVMLSHANLISNVHGSQPACPVTHEHRALSFLPLSHIFERMLVYLYLYVGAGIYYAESLDTIGDNLKEVKPYCFSTVPRLLEKVYDKIVAKGNELS
;
A
#
# COMPACT_ATOMS: atom_id res chain seq x y z
N GLU A 1 -1.08 -9.00 2.95
CA GLU A 1 -0.02 -8.70 3.91
C GLU A 1 0.18 -7.19 4.10
N TRP A 2 0.13 -6.39 3.01
CA TRP A 2 0.30 -4.92 3.06
C TRP A 2 -0.52 -4.25 4.18
N ASN A 3 -1.81 -4.56 4.28
CA ASN A 3 -2.68 -3.95 5.29
C ASN A 3 -2.28 -4.35 6.71
N TYR A 4 -1.88 -5.60 6.94
CA TYR A 4 -1.42 -6.04 8.26
C TYR A 4 -0.21 -5.24 8.72
N VAL A 5 0.79 -5.11 7.84
CA VAL A 5 1.99 -4.30 8.15
C VAL A 5 1.61 -2.83 8.32
N GLY A 6 0.79 -2.28 7.42
CA GLY A 6 0.37 -0.88 7.47
C GLY A 6 -0.35 -0.51 8.77
N PHE A 7 -1.29 -1.35 9.22
CA PHE A 7 -2.00 -1.12 10.49
C PHE A 7 -1.11 -1.34 11.72
N ALA A 8 -0.20 -2.32 11.67
CA ALA A 8 0.75 -2.53 12.75
C ALA A 8 1.67 -1.32 12.92
N VAL A 9 2.22 -0.81 11.80
CA VAL A 9 3.08 0.38 11.78
C VAL A 9 2.33 1.61 12.31
N ALA A 10 1.11 1.86 11.82
CA ALA A 10 0.28 2.97 12.29
C ALA A 10 -0.07 2.85 13.79
N GLY A 11 -0.40 1.63 14.25
CA GLY A 11 -0.82 1.38 15.63
C GLY A 11 0.28 1.58 16.68
N ILE A 12 1.56 1.56 16.29
CA ILE A 12 2.69 1.84 17.20
C ILE A 12 3.25 3.27 17.02
N GLY A 13 2.61 4.10 16.20
CA GLY A 13 3.07 5.46 15.90
C GLY A 13 4.31 5.53 15.01
N ALA A 14 4.62 4.45 14.30
CA ALA A 14 5.69 4.45 13.30
C ALA A 14 5.18 4.98 11.95
N VAL A 15 6.09 5.51 11.13
CA VAL A 15 5.78 6.14 9.85
C VAL A 15 5.96 5.13 8.72
N SER A 16 4.94 4.96 7.88
CA SER A 16 5.04 4.14 6.68
C SER A 16 5.50 4.94 5.47
N VAL A 17 6.39 4.35 4.67
CA VAL A 17 6.93 4.95 3.45
C VAL A 17 6.68 4.00 2.28
N PRO A 18 5.54 4.12 1.60
CA PRO A 18 5.24 3.27 0.45
C PRO A 18 6.10 3.66 -0.76
N VAL A 19 6.67 2.65 -1.41
CA VAL A 19 7.50 2.82 -2.61
C VAL A 19 6.89 2.00 -3.74
N TYR A 20 6.85 2.58 -4.95
CA TYR A 20 6.39 1.84 -6.13
C TYR A 20 7.39 0.74 -6.50
N PRO A 21 6.94 -0.50 -6.75
CA PRO A 21 7.84 -1.61 -7.14
C PRO A 21 8.65 -1.31 -8.39
N THR A 22 8.04 -0.56 -9.33
CA THR A 22 8.63 -0.19 -10.63
C THR A 22 9.59 1.00 -10.58
N MET A 23 9.75 1.64 -9.42
CA MET A 23 10.66 2.77 -9.25
C MET A 23 12.13 2.36 -9.51
N GLY A 24 12.95 3.23 -10.04
CA GLY A 24 14.38 2.97 -10.28
C GLY A 24 15.19 2.78 -8.98
N ASN A 25 16.35 2.13 -9.09
CA ASN A 25 17.22 1.88 -7.93
C ASN A 25 17.69 3.17 -7.24
N ASN A 26 18.05 4.19 -8.01
CA ASN A 26 18.53 5.47 -7.47
C ASN A 26 17.44 6.19 -6.66
N ASP A 27 16.23 6.25 -7.20
CA ASP A 27 15.09 6.87 -6.50
C ASP A 27 14.69 6.07 -5.27
N THR A 28 14.71 4.73 -5.37
CA THR A 28 14.44 3.84 -4.22
C THR A 28 15.49 4.07 -3.13
N ALA A 29 16.78 4.11 -3.47
CA ALA A 29 17.86 4.39 -2.52
C ALA A 29 17.70 5.76 -1.87
N TYR A 30 17.41 6.78 -2.68
CA TYR A 30 17.16 8.14 -2.18
C TYR A 30 16.02 8.16 -1.16
N ILE A 31 14.86 7.57 -1.48
CA ILE A 31 13.70 7.55 -0.59
C ILE A 31 14.02 6.85 0.73
N LEU A 32 14.66 5.69 0.68
CA LEU A 32 15.00 4.92 1.88
C LEU A 32 16.01 5.65 2.76
N ASP A 33 16.99 6.35 2.16
CA ASP A 33 17.96 7.12 2.92
C ASP A 33 17.37 8.43 3.47
N ASP A 34 16.63 9.20 2.66
CA ASP A 34 16.00 10.47 3.07
C ASP A 34 15.01 10.25 4.22
N SER A 35 14.16 9.22 4.10
CA SER A 35 13.18 8.85 5.14
C SER A 35 13.79 8.16 6.36
N LYS A 36 15.07 7.81 6.32
CA LYS A 36 15.77 7.03 7.37
C LYS A 36 15.04 5.73 7.70
N THR A 37 14.51 5.07 6.65
CA THR A 37 13.80 3.79 6.77
C THR A 37 14.67 2.74 7.45
N LYS A 38 14.10 2.04 8.43
CA LYS A 38 14.81 1.00 9.21
C LYS A 38 14.40 -0.41 8.79
N ILE A 39 13.15 -0.62 8.41
CA ILE A 39 12.60 -1.92 8.06
C ILE A 39 11.93 -1.81 6.70
N VAL A 40 12.25 -2.74 5.80
CA VAL A 40 11.66 -2.82 4.47
C VAL A 40 10.92 -4.14 4.33
N PHE A 41 9.70 -4.08 3.80
CA PHE A 41 8.92 -5.25 3.40
C PHE A 41 8.78 -5.24 1.89
N VAL A 42 9.12 -6.35 1.24
CA VAL A 42 9.02 -6.52 -0.22
C VAL A 42 8.24 -7.78 -0.56
N GLU A 43 7.61 -7.79 -1.73
CA GLU A 43 6.77 -8.92 -2.13
C GLU A 43 7.57 -10.15 -2.54
N SER A 44 8.64 -9.96 -3.33
CA SER A 44 9.28 -11.01 -4.12
C SER A 44 10.80 -11.00 -4.02
N GLU A 45 11.42 -12.07 -4.54
CA GLU A 45 12.86 -12.18 -4.65
C GLU A 45 13.47 -11.06 -5.51
N GLU A 46 12.85 -10.69 -6.62
CA GLU A 46 13.30 -9.61 -7.49
C GLU A 46 13.41 -8.29 -6.71
N LEU A 47 12.38 -7.95 -5.93
CA LEU A 47 12.39 -6.75 -5.10
C LEU A 47 13.39 -6.85 -3.94
N TYR A 48 13.59 -8.04 -3.39
CA TYR A 48 14.62 -8.27 -2.38
C TYR A 48 16.02 -8.00 -2.95
N GLN A 49 16.34 -8.56 -4.11
CA GLN A 49 17.62 -8.34 -4.80
C GLN A 49 17.84 -6.87 -5.15
N LYS A 50 16.75 -6.18 -5.54
CA LYS A 50 16.79 -4.74 -5.77
C LYS A 50 17.22 -3.98 -4.50
N ILE A 51 16.64 -4.26 -3.34
CA ILE A 51 17.01 -3.62 -2.07
C ILE A 51 18.46 -3.98 -1.68
N ASP A 52 18.85 -5.24 -1.83
CA ASP A 52 20.21 -5.68 -1.52
C ASP A 52 21.28 -4.96 -2.40
N SER A 53 20.96 -4.75 -3.68
CA SER A 53 21.84 -4.04 -4.61
C SER A 53 22.13 -2.57 -4.21
N ILE A 54 21.22 -1.93 -3.51
CA ILE A 54 21.33 -0.54 -3.04
C ILE A 54 21.72 -0.41 -1.56
N LYS A 55 21.96 -1.51 -0.86
CA LYS A 55 22.18 -1.57 0.58
C LYS A 55 23.29 -0.62 1.08
N ARG A 56 24.34 -0.42 0.29
CA ARG A 56 25.43 0.51 0.64
C ARG A 56 24.98 1.97 0.64
N GLN A 57 23.92 2.30 -0.10
CA GLN A 57 23.37 3.65 -0.22
C GLN A 57 22.26 3.90 0.82
N THR A 58 21.84 2.87 1.55
CA THR A 58 20.73 2.92 2.51
C THR A 58 21.16 2.42 3.89
N PRO A 59 22.15 3.07 4.54
CA PRO A 59 22.75 2.58 5.78
C PRO A 59 21.76 2.54 6.97
N SER A 60 20.63 3.23 6.88
CA SER A 60 19.57 3.21 7.88
C SER A 60 18.76 1.90 7.88
N VAL A 61 18.72 1.17 6.75
CA VAL A 61 17.98 -0.09 6.61
C VAL A 61 18.66 -1.20 7.41
N GLN A 62 17.98 -1.69 8.43
CA GLN A 62 18.47 -2.74 9.32
C GLN A 62 17.90 -4.11 8.98
N TYR A 63 16.64 -4.15 8.53
CA TYR A 63 15.92 -5.39 8.25
C TYR A 63 15.18 -5.31 6.92
N VAL A 64 15.21 -6.41 6.17
CA VAL A 64 14.42 -6.60 4.96
C VAL A 64 13.67 -7.91 5.08
N PHE A 65 12.35 -7.86 4.97
CA PHE A 65 11.45 -9.02 5.01
C PHE A 65 10.74 -9.19 3.68
N THR A 66 10.47 -10.45 3.30
CA THR A 66 9.73 -10.79 2.09
C THR A 66 8.34 -11.33 2.43
N PHE A 67 7.33 -11.02 1.61
CA PHE A 67 6.00 -11.61 1.74
C PHE A 67 5.93 -13.01 1.11
N LYS A 68 6.60 -13.22 -0.03
CA LYS A 68 6.80 -14.56 -0.60
C LYS A 68 8.03 -15.22 0.04
N GLU A 69 8.04 -16.53 0.09
CA GLU A 69 9.20 -17.28 0.56
C GLU A 69 10.37 -17.11 -0.42
N VAL A 70 11.49 -16.61 0.08
CA VAL A 70 12.74 -16.38 -0.65
C VAL A 70 13.88 -16.94 0.16
N GLN A 71 14.67 -17.84 -0.43
CA GLN A 71 15.72 -18.58 0.29
C GLN A 71 16.77 -17.67 0.96
N ALA A 72 17.10 -16.54 0.33
CA ALA A 72 18.13 -15.61 0.80
C ALA A 72 17.59 -14.53 1.76
N ALA A 73 16.29 -14.52 2.07
CA ALA A 73 15.64 -13.44 2.81
C ALA A 73 14.81 -13.93 4.00
N ALA A 74 14.70 -13.10 5.00
CA ALA A 74 13.81 -13.34 6.14
C ALA A 74 12.35 -13.19 5.71
N HIS A 75 11.52 -14.21 5.93
CA HIS A 75 10.10 -14.15 5.65
C HIS A 75 9.36 -13.34 6.72
N TRP A 76 8.39 -12.52 6.34
CA TRP A 76 7.65 -11.62 7.23
C TRP A 76 6.95 -12.32 8.41
N LYS A 77 6.60 -13.60 8.27
CA LYS A 77 6.01 -14.40 9.36
C LYS A 77 6.93 -14.53 10.59
N LEU A 78 8.25 -14.37 10.40
CA LEU A 78 9.18 -14.35 11.53
C LEU A 78 8.86 -13.21 12.51
N VAL A 79 8.38 -12.06 12.00
CA VAL A 79 7.94 -10.94 12.84
C VAL A 79 6.72 -11.33 13.67
N LEU A 80 5.79 -12.11 13.10
CA LEU A 80 4.61 -12.62 13.81
C LEU A 80 4.99 -13.66 14.89
N GLU A 81 5.94 -14.54 14.56
CA GLU A 81 6.42 -15.57 15.48
C GLU A 81 7.16 -14.95 16.65
N GLU A 82 8.02 -13.96 16.39
CA GLU A 82 8.70 -13.19 17.44
C GLU A 82 7.69 -12.48 18.35
N GLY A 83 6.66 -11.83 17.78
CA GLY A 83 5.61 -11.19 18.56
C GLY A 83 4.79 -12.15 19.41
N LYS A 84 4.61 -13.41 18.97
CA LYS A 84 3.92 -14.46 19.75
C LYS A 84 4.79 -15.03 20.87
N SER A 85 6.08 -15.25 20.58
CA SER A 85 7.02 -15.82 21.55
C SER A 85 7.48 -14.81 22.61
N ASN A 86 7.45 -13.52 22.28
CA ASN A 86 7.84 -12.42 23.15
C ASN A 86 6.78 -11.31 23.19
N PRO A 87 5.59 -11.57 23.77
CA PRO A 87 4.49 -10.63 23.78
C PRO A 87 4.83 -9.39 24.61
N GLN A 88 4.65 -8.20 24.02
CA GLN A 88 4.92 -6.90 24.64
C GLN A 88 3.60 -6.11 24.82
N GLU A 89 2.57 -6.73 25.39
CA GLU A 89 1.22 -6.16 25.42
C GLU A 89 1.13 -4.79 26.10
N GLU A 90 1.78 -4.62 27.24
CA GLU A 90 1.77 -3.34 27.97
C GLU A 90 2.44 -2.24 27.14
N LYS A 91 3.59 -2.56 26.54
CA LYS A 91 4.32 -1.64 25.68
C LYS A 91 3.51 -1.28 24.44
N LEU A 92 2.83 -2.25 23.83
CA LEU A 92 1.95 -2.04 22.70
C LEU A 92 0.76 -1.14 23.06
N ARG A 93 0.13 -1.35 24.23
CA ARG A 93 -0.93 -0.49 24.76
C ARG A 93 -0.44 0.94 24.97
N ALA A 94 0.76 1.10 25.53
CA ALA A 94 1.37 2.42 25.74
C ALA A 94 1.64 3.13 24.40
N TYR A 95 2.19 2.45 23.39
CA TYR A 95 2.39 3.03 22.06
C TYR A 95 1.06 3.48 21.46
N LYS A 96 0.05 2.60 21.43
CA LYS A 96 -1.28 2.93 20.89
C LYS A 96 -1.93 4.12 21.59
N ALA A 97 -1.81 4.22 22.91
CA ALA A 97 -2.37 5.33 23.68
C ALA A 97 -1.67 6.66 23.43
N ASN A 98 -0.43 6.65 22.97
CA ASN A 98 0.37 7.83 22.70
C ASN A 98 0.20 8.39 21.28
N VAL A 99 -0.37 7.60 20.35
CA VAL A 99 -0.62 8.05 18.96
C VAL A 99 -1.69 9.14 18.96
N LYS A 100 -1.35 10.29 18.37
CA LYS A 100 -2.23 11.44 18.26
C LYS A 100 -2.70 11.66 16.82
N PRO A 101 -3.84 12.33 16.61
CA PRO A 101 -4.33 12.62 15.26
C PRO A 101 -3.33 13.36 14.36
N ASP A 102 -2.56 14.28 14.94
CA ASP A 102 -1.59 15.09 14.20
C ASP A 102 -0.23 14.42 14.00
N ASP A 103 0.00 13.24 14.59
CA ASP A 103 1.23 12.49 14.36
C ASP A 103 1.33 12.06 12.91
N LEU A 104 2.56 12.01 12.41
CA LEU A 104 2.86 11.60 11.04
C LEU A 104 2.53 10.11 10.84
N LEU A 105 1.62 9.84 9.91
CA LEU A 105 1.22 8.48 9.53
C LEU A 105 2.09 7.93 8.40
N THR A 106 2.37 8.77 7.40
CA THR A 106 3.04 8.29 6.19
C THR A 106 3.75 9.42 5.44
N LEU A 107 4.83 9.04 4.73
CA LEU A 107 5.50 9.88 3.73
C LEU A 107 5.21 9.32 2.34
N ILE A 108 4.58 10.12 1.49
CA ILE A 108 4.32 9.76 0.09
C ILE A 108 5.29 10.55 -0.81
N TYR A 109 6.24 9.85 -1.39
CA TYR A 109 7.21 10.50 -2.29
C TYR A 109 6.61 10.69 -3.68
N THR A 110 6.67 11.93 -4.15
CA THR A 110 6.21 12.32 -5.49
C THR A 110 7.39 12.85 -6.32
N SER A 111 7.34 12.64 -7.63
CA SER A 111 8.31 13.25 -8.55
C SER A 111 8.16 14.77 -8.50
N GLY A 112 9.16 15.44 -7.92
CA GLY A 112 9.21 16.90 -7.91
C GLY A 112 9.51 17.45 -9.31
N THR A 113 9.03 18.63 -9.62
CA THR A 113 9.35 19.36 -10.86
C THR A 113 10.83 19.81 -10.92
N THR A 114 11.56 19.70 -9.82
CA THR A 114 12.90 20.29 -9.64
C THR A 114 13.99 19.27 -9.30
N GLY A 115 13.84 17.97 -9.59
CA GLY A 115 14.88 16.96 -9.34
C GLY A 115 14.43 15.84 -8.38
N ALA A 116 15.08 15.69 -7.22
CA ALA A 116 14.83 14.58 -6.29
C ALA A 116 13.38 14.50 -5.80
N PRO A 117 12.84 13.29 -5.58
CA PRO A 117 11.50 13.09 -5.04
C PRO A 117 11.32 13.80 -3.69
N LYS A 118 10.10 14.33 -3.46
CA LYS A 118 9.75 15.03 -2.22
C LYS A 118 8.75 14.20 -1.43
N GLY A 119 9.00 13.99 -0.13
CA GLY A 119 8.13 13.27 0.78
C GLY A 119 6.97 14.15 1.26
N VAL A 120 5.77 13.93 0.77
CA VAL A 120 4.56 14.58 1.27
C VAL A 120 4.20 13.96 2.62
N MET A 121 4.13 14.79 3.65
CA MET A 121 3.84 14.40 5.03
C MET A 121 2.32 14.35 5.24
N LEU A 122 1.80 13.19 5.62
CA LEU A 122 0.38 13.02 5.93
C LEU A 122 0.21 12.49 7.36
N SER A 123 -0.60 13.18 8.16
CA SER A 123 -0.95 12.76 9.52
C SER A 123 -2.09 11.73 9.54
N HIS A 124 -2.32 11.11 10.70
CA HIS A 124 -3.50 10.28 10.92
C HIS A 124 -4.80 11.06 10.66
N ALA A 125 -4.88 12.31 11.11
CA ALA A 125 -6.04 13.17 10.90
C ALA A 125 -6.28 13.44 9.41
N ASN A 126 -5.24 13.64 8.59
CA ASN A 126 -5.40 13.85 7.15
C ASN A 126 -6.09 12.67 6.47
N LEU A 127 -5.67 11.44 6.80
CA LEU A 127 -6.27 10.24 6.21
C LEU A 127 -7.71 10.03 6.69
N ILE A 128 -7.93 10.10 7.99
CA ILE A 128 -9.25 9.86 8.60
C ILE A 128 -10.28 10.91 8.18
N SER A 129 -9.91 12.18 8.06
CA SER A 129 -10.80 13.22 7.57
C SER A 129 -11.26 12.97 6.13
N ASN A 130 -10.37 12.45 5.27
CA ASN A 130 -10.73 12.06 3.91
C ASN A 130 -11.66 10.84 3.90
N VAL A 131 -11.45 9.84 4.76
CA VAL A 131 -12.35 8.69 4.91
C VAL A 131 -13.75 9.15 5.30
N HIS A 132 -13.86 10.00 6.34
CA HIS A 132 -15.15 10.53 6.79
C HIS A 132 -15.81 11.43 5.74
N GLY A 133 -15.04 12.27 5.05
CA GLY A 133 -15.58 13.14 4.00
C GLY A 133 -16.05 12.38 2.75
N SER A 134 -15.43 11.25 2.45
CA SER A 134 -15.77 10.41 1.29
C SER A 134 -16.93 9.45 1.56
N GLN A 135 -17.13 9.03 2.80
CA GLN A 135 -18.14 8.04 3.17
C GLN A 135 -19.58 8.43 2.74
N PRO A 136 -20.06 9.67 2.87
CA PRO A 136 -21.41 10.04 2.41
C PRO A 136 -21.56 9.99 0.88
N ALA A 137 -20.48 10.22 0.14
CA ALA A 137 -20.47 10.21 -1.32
C ALA A 137 -20.28 8.80 -1.91
N CYS A 138 -19.82 7.85 -1.10
CA CYS A 138 -19.57 6.47 -1.49
C CYS A 138 -20.50 5.54 -0.67
N PRO A 139 -21.69 5.20 -1.18
CA PRO A 139 -22.73 4.47 -0.42
C PRO A 139 -22.40 2.98 -0.29
N VAL A 140 -21.20 2.68 0.17
CA VAL A 140 -20.71 1.32 0.43
C VAL A 140 -20.97 0.96 1.89
N THR A 141 -21.42 -0.27 2.15
CA THR A 141 -21.70 -0.82 3.48
C THR A 141 -21.00 -2.16 3.67
N HIS A 142 -21.12 -2.74 4.85
CA HIS A 142 -20.58 -4.07 5.19
C HIS A 142 -21.18 -5.22 4.36
N GLU A 143 -22.31 -5.00 3.68
CA GLU A 143 -22.93 -5.98 2.78
C GLU A 143 -22.30 -6.00 1.39
N HIS A 144 -21.49 -4.99 1.07
CA HIS A 144 -20.94 -4.78 -0.25
C HIS A 144 -19.52 -5.35 -0.41
N ARG A 145 -19.14 -5.57 -1.67
CA ARG A 145 -17.80 -5.97 -2.08
C ARG A 145 -17.16 -4.84 -2.88
N ALA A 146 -15.91 -4.58 -2.63
CA ALA A 146 -15.09 -3.66 -3.40
C ALA A 146 -13.94 -4.42 -4.08
N LEU A 147 -13.59 -4.03 -5.31
CA LEU A 147 -12.41 -4.52 -6.00
C LEU A 147 -11.33 -3.45 -5.99
N SER A 148 -10.18 -3.77 -5.43
CA SER A 148 -9.00 -2.91 -5.38
C SER A 148 -7.94 -3.41 -6.35
N PHE A 149 -7.44 -2.53 -7.22
CA PHE A 149 -6.41 -2.85 -8.22
C PHE A 149 -5.44 -1.69 -8.51
N LEU A 150 -5.73 -0.49 -8.03
CA LEU A 150 -4.78 0.60 -8.14
C LEU A 150 -3.62 0.41 -7.13
N PRO A 151 -2.46 1.02 -7.38
CA PRO A 151 -1.31 0.87 -6.48
C PRO A 151 -1.61 1.37 -5.07
N LEU A 152 -1.46 0.50 -4.06
CA LEU A 152 -1.61 0.84 -2.64
C LEU A 152 -0.52 1.79 -2.13
N SER A 153 0.56 1.95 -2.91
CA SER A 153 1.58 2.99 -2.69
C SER A 153 1.05 4.39 -2.99
N HIS A 154 -0.02 4.51 -3.78
CA HIS A 154 -0.69 5.79 -4.02
C HIS A 154 -1.74 6.06 -2.94
N ILE A 155 -1.75 7.30 -2.42
CA ILE A 155 -2.64 7.66 -1.30
C ILE A 155 -4.12 7.53 -1.63
N PHE A 156 -4.52 7.72 -2.88
CA PHE A 156 -5.92 7.61 -3.31
C PHE A 156 -6.48 6.20 -3.07
N GLU A 157 -5.83 5.17 -3.61
CA GLU A 157 -6.28 3.78 -3.40
C GLU A 157 -6.16 3.36 -1.94
N ARG A 158 -5.08 3.78 -1.29
CA ARG A 158 -4.88 3.51 0.14
C ARG A 158 -6.02 4.10 0.99
N MET A 159 -6.43 5.34 0.72
CA MET A 159 -7.56 5.99 1.42
C MET A 159 -8.86 5.20 1.21
N LEU A 160 -9.12 4.74 -0.02
CA LEU A 160 -10.31 3.94 -0.32
C LEU A 160 -10.30 2.59 0.41
N VAL A 161 -9.17 1.92 0.50
CA VAL A 161 -9.03 0.70 1.31
C VAL A 161 -9.36 0.98 2.78
N TYR A 162 -8.90 2.10 3.34
CA TYR A 162 -9.28 2.52 4.69
C TYR A 162 -10.79 2.81 4.80
N LEU A 163 -11.39 3.42 3.79
CA LEU A 163 -12.85 3.66 3.75
C LEU A 163 -13.62 2.33 3.74
N TYR A 164 -13.23 1.37 2.90
CA TYR A 164 -13.87 0.07 2.84
C TYR A 164 -13.77 -0.69 4.17
N LEU A 165 -12.61 -0.64 4.82
CA LEU A 165 -12.43 -1.23 6.15
C LEU A 165 -13.25 -0.50 7.22
N TYR A 166 -13.34 0.82 7.14
CA TYR A 166 -14.14 1.63 8.07
C TYR A 166 -15.62 1.28 8.03
N VAL A 167 -16.17 1.04 6.84
CA VAL A 167 -17.59 0.64 6.67
C VAL A 167 -17.82 -0.87 6.77
N GLY A 168 -16.75 -1.67 6.91
CA GLY A 168 -16.82 -3.13 7.03
C GLY A 168 -17.05 -3.87 5.70
N ALA A 169 -16.83 -3.22 4.55
CA ALA A 169 -17.01 -3.85 3.24
C ALA A 169 -15.95 -4.92 2.96
N GLY A 170 -16.33 -5.95 2.21
CA GLY A 170 -15.40 -6.97 1.74
C GLY A 170 -14.46 -6.43 0.66
N ILE A 171 -13.14 -6.50 0.86
CA ILE A 171 -12.15 -6.03 -0.11
C ILE A 171 -11.55 -7.21 -0.85
N TYR A 172 -11.64 -7.19 -2.17
CA TYR A 172 -11.00 -8.14 -3.08
C TYR A 172 -9.89 -7.41 -3.85
N TYR A 173 -8.74 -8.06 -3.97
CA TYR A 173 -7.60 -7.50 -4.70
C TYR A 173 -7.49 -8.21 -6.04
N ALA A 174 -7.42 -7.45 -7.14
CA ALA A 174 -7.20 -8.02 -8.45
C ALA A 174 -5.79 -8.65 -8.54
N GLU A 175 -5.69 -9.74 -9.27
CA GLU A 175 -4.42 -10.46 -9.45
C GLU A 175 -3.42 -9.66 -10.28
N SER A 176 -3.92 -8.98 -11.33
CA SER A 176 -3.12 -8.12 -12.21
C SER A 176 -4.03 -7.13 -12.95
N LEU A 177 -3.43 -6.14 -13.61
CA LEU A 177 -4.16 -5.21 -14.48
C LEU A 177 -4.81 -5.90 -15.69
N ASP A 178 -4.24 -7.01 -16.15
CA ASP A 178 -4.75 -7.74 -17.32
C ASP A 178 -5.95 -8.62 -16.97
N THR A 179 -6.06 -9.08 -15.71
CA THR A 179 -7.14 -9.93 -15.23
C THR A 179 -8.33 -9.16 -14.64
N ILE A 180 -8.29 -7.82 -14.60
CA ILE A 180 -9.36 -6.99 -14.01
C ILE A 180 -10.75 -7.36 -14.57
N GLY A 181 -10.86 -7.59 -15.88
CA GLY A 181 -12.14 -7.93 -16.52
C GLY A 181 -12.73 -9.25 -16.02
N ASP A 182 -11.91 -10.24 -15.76
CA ASP A 182 -12.33 -11.54 -15.24
C ASP A 182 -12.57 -11.47 -13.72
N ASN A 183 -11.73 -10.75 -12.98
CA ASN A 183 -11.95 -10.49 -11.56
C ASN A 183 -13.26 -9.71 -11.31
N LEU A 184 -13.64 -8.76 -12.18
CA LEU A 184 -14.93 -8.07 -12.11
C LEU A 184 -16.12 -9.03 -12.27
N LYS A 185 -16.02 -9.99 -13.21
CA LYS A 185 -17.07 -11.01 -13.42
C LYS A 185 -17.22 -11.95 -12.23
N GLU A 186 -16.09 -12.35 -11.64
CA GLU A 186 -16.03 -13.27 -10.51
C GLU A 186 -16.51 -12.62 -9.22
N VAL A 187 -15.91 -11.49 -8.85
CA VAL A 187 -16.18 -10.78 -7.59
C VAL A 187 -17.54 -10.08 -7.60
N LYS A 188 -17.97 -9.60 -8.77
CA LYS A 188 -19.17 -8.76 -8.95
C LYS A 188 -19.21 -7.63 -7.90
N PRO A 189 -18.18 -6.78 -7.87
CA PRO A 189 -18.07 -5.75 -6.84
C PRO A 189 -19.20 -4.73 -6.99
N TYR A 190 -19.67 -4.21 -5.87
CA TYR A 190 -20.60 -3.08 -5.83
C TYR A 190 -19.93 -1.79 -6.31
N CYS A 191 -18.65 -1.63 -5.97
CA CYS A 191 -17.86 -0.49 -6.39
C CYS A 191 -16.37 -0.87 -6.60
N PHE A 192 -15.70 -0.06 -7.38
CA PHE A 192 -14.25 -0.04 -7.52
C PHE A 192 -13.80 1.36 -7.92
N SER A 193 -12.60 1.71 -7.57
CA SER A 193 -11.97 2.95 -8.03
C SER A 193 -11.21 2.71 -9.31
N THR A 194 -11.20 3.72 -10.18
CA THR A 194 -10.46 3.67 -11.42
C THR A 194 -9.91 5.04 -11.78
N VAL A 195 -9.04 5.07 -12.79
CA VAL A 195 -8.46 6.29 -13.35
C VAL A 195 -8.82 6.42 -14.83
N PRO A 196 -8.90 7.64 -15.38
CA PRO A 196 -9.33 7.87 -16.78
C PRO A 196 -8.60 6.98 -17.79
N ARG A 197 -7.28 6.84 -17.66
CA ARG A 197 -6.46 6.02 -18.56
C ARG A 197 -6.87 4.55 -18.63
N LEU A 198 -7.41 3.99 -17.55
CA LEU A 198 -7.91 2.61 -17.59
C LEU A 198 -9.23 2.51 -18.33
N LEU A 199 -10.14 3.50 -18.12
CA LEU A 199 -11.40 3.57 -18.86
C LEU A 199 -11.16 3.71 -20.36
N GLU A 200 -10.21 4.54 -20.77
CA GLU A 200 -9.78 4.68 -22.17
C GLU A 200 -9.33 3.34 -22.75
N LYS A 201 -8.44 2.62 -22.03
CA LYS A 201 -7.98 1.29 -22.49
C LYS A 201 -9.11 0.25 -22.60
N VAL A 202 -10.09 0.29 -21.68
CA VAL A 202 -11.26 -0.60 -21.75
C VAL A 202 -12.12 -0.24 -22.94
N TYR A 203 -12.36 1.06 -23.16
CA TYR A 203 -13.10 1.57 -24.31
C TYR A 203 -12.45 1.13 -25.62
N ASP A 204 -11.15 1.34 -25.78
CA ASP A 204 -10.40 0.96 -26.98
C ASP A 204 -10.51 -0.55 -27.26
N LYS A 205 -10.42 -1.39 -26.24
CA LYS A 205 -10.61 -2.85 -26.38
C LYS A 205 -12.02 -3.21 -26.83
N ILE A 206 -13.05 -2.52 -26.34
CA ILE A 206 -14.44 -2.76 -26.72
C ILE A 206 -14.64 -2.36 -28.19
N VAL A 207 -14.14 -1.20 -28.59
CA VAL A 207 -14.23 -0.71 -29.98
C VAL A 207 -13.49 -1.63 -30.94
N ALA A 208 -12.26 -2.04 -30.61
CA ALA A 208 -11.49 -2.98 -31.43
C ALA A 208 -12.26 -4.28 -31.66
N LYS A 209 -12.82 -4.85 -30.59
CA LYS A 209 -13.60 -6.08 -30.66
C LYS A 209 -14.92 -5.90 -31.45
N GLY A 210 -15.55 -4.75 -31.36
CA GLY A 210 -16.73 -4.40 -32.16
C GLY A 210 -16.43 -4.35 -33.66
N ASN A 211 -15.27 -3.78 -34.03
CA ASN A 211 -14.81 -3.68 -35.41
C ASN A 211 -14.41 -5.06 -36.02
N GLU A 212 -13.99 -6.02 -35.21
CA GLU A 212 -13.71 -7.40 -35.65
C GLU A 212 -14.99 -8.21 -35.95
N LEU A 213 -16.14 -7.79 -35.40
CA LEU A 213 -17.43 -8.46 -35.54
C LEU A 213 -18.31 -7.86 -36.67
N SER A 214 -17.91 -6.75 -37.24
CA SER A 214 -18.59 -6.05 -38.37
C SER A 214 -17.88 -6.32 -39.69
#